data_e2dd1cafa4498e3bb7003bbe7354e681
#
_entry.id   e2dd1cafa4498e3bb7003bbe7354e681
#
_cell.length_a   1.000
_cell.length_b   1.000
_cell.length_c   1.000
_cell.angle_alpha   90.00
_cell.angle_beta   90.00
_cell.angle_gamma   90.00
#
_symmetry.space_group_name_H-M   'P 1'
#
loop_
_entity.id
_entity.type
_entity.pdbx_description
1 polymer ?
#
loop_
_entity_poly.entity_id
_entity_poly.type
_entity_poly.pdbx_seq_one_letter_code
_entity_poly.pdbx_strand_id
1 'polypeptide(L)'
;PQVIIMDEPTLGIDPEGMRELLGLIHRLAKEDKRTILISSHQLHQIQQICDRVGIFVKGKLIACGSINDLAIQLRSAGNYVLELEAWPNDRALERLLAGMEGVKRITRENGMLLVHSDRDCHTAVITALLTNGYDMRRLRQRGGDLDEIYSKYFEMAGEQYEGYTDKRKTFRDGIRSAVKAKIGKR
;
A
#
# COMPACT_ATOMS: atom_id res chain seq x y z
N PRO A 1 21.15 -21.83 8.07
CA PRO A 1 21.37 -20.53 8.71
C PRO A 1 20.13 -20.10 9.51
N GLN A 2 20.31 -19.32 10.57
CA GLN A 2 19.21 -18.75 11.35
C GLN A 2 18.58 -17.54 10.65
N VAL A 3 19.35 -16.82 9.83
CA VAL A 3 18.94 -15.67 9.03
C VAL A 3 19.15 -15.96 7.56
N ILE A 4 18.14 -15.70 6.76
CA ILE A 4 18.16 -15.87 5.29
C ILE A 4 17.84 -14.51 4.67
N ILE A 5 18.64 -14.09 3.70
CA ILE A 5 18.44 -12.84 2.95
C ILE A 5 18.23 -13.20 1.49
N MET A 6 17.13 -12.72 0.93
CA MET A 6 16.72 -12.97 -0.46
C MET A 6 16.52 -11.63 -1.18
N ASP A 7 17.16 -11.47 -2.32
CA ASP A 7 17.02 -10.29 -3.18
C ASP A 7 16.20 -10.67 -4.41
N GLU A 8 15.00 -10.09 -4.53
CA GLU A 8 14.03 -10.31 -5.61
C GLU A 8 13.79 -11.81 -5.92
N PRO A 9 13.47 -12.65 -4.92
CA PRO A 9 13.43 -14.11 -5.10
C PRO A 9 12.33 -14.58 -6.06
N THR A 10 11.31 -13.76 -6.32
CA THR A 10 10.17 -14.09 -7.20
C THR A 10 10.36 -13.64 -8.65
N LEU A 11 11.49 -12.97 -8.95
CA LEU A 11 11.71 -12.40 -10.28
C LEU A 11 11.97 -13.49 -11.32
N GLY A 12 11.15 -13.51 -12.38
CA GLY A 12 11.30 -14.44 -13.49
C GLY A 12 10.75 -15.85 -13.23
N ILE A 13 10.04 -16.04 -12.13
CA ILE A 13 9.38 -17.30 -11.79
C ILE A 13 7.94 -17.26 -12.32
N ASP A 14 7.46 -18.39 -12.83
CA ASP A 14 6.07 -18.56 -13.24
C ASP A 14 5.10 -18.58 -12.05
N PRO A 15 3.78 -18.43 -12.26
CA PRO A 15 2.82 -18.36 -11.15
C PRO A 15 2.76 -19.62 -10.27
N GLU A 16 3.12 -20.79 -10.78
CA GLU A 16 3.11 -22.03 -10.00
C GLU A 16 4.36 -22.14 -9.13
N GLY A 17 5.55 -21.95 -9.72
CA GLY A 17 6.80 -21.91 -8.97
C GLY A 17 6.83 -20.81 -7.93
N MET A 18 6.17 -19.67 -8.20
CA MET A 18 6.01 -18.60 -7.23
C MET A 18 5.20 -19.03 -6.00
N ARG A 19 4.07 -19.73 -6.19
CA ARG A 19 3.28 -20.27 -5.06
C ARG A 19 4.08 -21.25 -4.21
N GLU A 20 4.85 -22.10 -4.86
CA GLU A 20 5.72 -23.06 -4.17
C GLU A 20 6.82 -22.35 -3.36
N LEU A 21 7.47 -21.35 -3.96
CA LEU A 21 8.50 -20.55 -3.29
C LEU A 21 7.95 -19.79 -2.08
N LEU A 22 6.81 -19.10 -2.24
CA LEU A 22 6.17 -18.39 -1.13
C LEU A 22 5.74 -19.36 -0.01
N GLY A 23 5.24 -20.54 -0.37
CA GLY A 23 4.93 -21.61 0.58
C GLY A 23 6.17 -22.13 1.32
N LEU A 24 7.30 -22.28 0.63
CA LEU A 24 8.58 -22.66 1.25
C LEU A 24 9.07 -21.58 2.22
N ILE A 25 9.04 -20.30 1.81
CA ILE A 25 9.41 -19.16 2.65
C ILE A 25 8.57 -19.13 3.92
N HIS A 26 7.27 -19.31 3.80
CA HIS A 26 6.35 -19.35 4.94
C HIS A 26 6.70 -20.48 5.91
N ARG A 27 6.95 -21.70 5.41
CA ARG A 27 7.36 -22.84 6.26
C ARG A 27 8.67 -22.55 6.99
N LEU A 28 9.71 -22.07 6.28
CA LEU A 28 10.99 -21.72 6.89
C LEU A 28 10.85 -20.68 8.00
N ALA A 29 9.96 -19.69 7.82
CA ALA A 29 9.72 -18.66 8.84
C ALA A 29 8.90 -19.18 10.02
N LYS A 30 7.79 -19.87 9.77
CA LYS A 30 6.82 -20.25 10.80
C LYS A 30 7.15 -21.56 11.50
N GLU A 31 7.59 -22.58 10.76
CA GLU A 31 7.88 -23.91 11.31
C GLU A 31 9.33 -23.99 11.78
N ASP A 32 10.29 -23.64 10.92
CA ASP A 32 11.72 -23.71 11.23
C ASP A 32 12.23 -22.50 12.05
N LYS A 33 11.36 -21.53 12.35
CA LYS A 33 11.70 -20.32 13.13
C LYS A 33 12.88 -19.53 12.57
N ARG A 34 13.02 -19.48 11.24
CA ARG A 34 14.06 -18.71 10.57
C ARG A 34 13.66 -17.25 10.46
N THR A 35 14.60 -16.35 10.61
CA THR A 35 14.41 -14.93 10.26
C THR A 35 14.70 -14.76 8.79
N ILE A 36 13.72 -14.26 8.02
CA ILE A 36 13.86 -14.08 6.58
C ILE A 36 13.70 -12.61 6.24
N LEU A 37 14.69 -12.06 5.52
CA LEU A 37 14.64 -10.72 4.95
C LEU A 37 14.52 -10.83 3.43
N ILE A 38 13.48 -10.24 2.87
CA ILE A 38 13.20 -10.30 1.43
C ILE A 38 13.15 -8.87 0.89
N SER A 39 13.90 -8.59 -0.19
CA SER A 39 13.64 -7.43 -1.03
C SER A 39 12.71 -7.83 -2.18
N SER A 40 11.73 -7.03 -2.47
CA SER A 40 10.86 -7.20 -3.64
C SER A 40 10.19 -5.90 -4.02
N HIS A 41 9.90 -5.77 -5.31
CA HIS A 41 9.03 -4.75 -5.86
C HIS A 41 7.62 -5.28 -6.17
N GLN A 42 7.38 -6.56 -6.00
CA GLN A 42 6.08 -7.21 -6.21
C GLN A 42 5.28 -7.20 -4.90
N LEU A 43 4.83 -6.01 -4.49
CA LEU A 43 4.26 -5.73 -3.17
C LEU A 43 3.08 -6.63 -2.82
N HIS A 44 2.18 -6.87 -3.78
CA HIS A 44 1.01 -7.73 -3.60
C HIS A 44 1.36 -9.17 -3.18
N GLN A 45 2.48 -9.71 -3.66
CA GLN A 45 2.89 -11.07 -3.31
C GLN A 45 3.54 -11.13 -1.92
N ILE A 46 4.43 -10.17 -1.67
CA ILE A 46 5.14 -10.06 -0.40
C ILE A 46 4.18 -9.81 0.76
N GLN A 47 3.14 -9.03 0.54
CA GLN A 47 2.09 -8.78 1.53
C GLN A 47 1.50 -10.05 2.14
N GLN A 48 1.45 -11.14 1.39
CA GLN A 48 0.85 -12.40 1.85
C GLN A 48 1.72 -13.18 2.84
N ILE A 49 3.03 -12.93 2.87
CA ILE A 49 4.00 -13.70 3.66
C ILE A 49 4.77 -12.88 4.68
N CYS A 50 4.78 -11.55 4.57
CA CYS A 50 5.53 -10.69 5.47
C CYS A 50 4.79 -10.42 6.77
N ASP A 51 5.47 -10.56 7.91
CA ASP A 51 4.99 -10.07 9.21
C ASP A 51 5.21 -8.55 9.35
N ARG A 52 6.30 -8.04 8.75
CA ARG A 52 6.69 -6.63 8.80
C ARG A 52 7.28 -6.18 7.47
N VAL A 53 7.13 -4.90 7.19
CA VAL A 53 7.62 -4.24 5.97
C VAL A 53 8.49 -3.04 6.35
N GLY A 54 9.60 -2.86 5.65
CA GLY A 54 10.41 -1.64 5.68
C GLY A 54 10.32 -0.90 4.35
N ILE A 55 9.90 0.35 4.38
CA ILE A 55 9.77 1.21 3.19
C ILE A 55 11.01 2.09 3.08
N PHE A 56 11.73 1.93 1.98
CA PHE A 56 12.94 2.71 1.69
C PHE A 56 12.70 3.72 0.57
N VAL A 57 13.10 4.95 0.80
CA VAL A 57 13.12 6.01 -0.20
C VAL A 57 14.51 6.63 -0.24
N LYS A 58 15.13 6.65 -1.42
CA LYS A 58 16.51 7.17 -1.61
C LYS A 58 17.52 6.64 -0.58
N GLY A 59 17.45 5.35 -0.27
CA GLY A 59 18.35 4.70 0.67
C GLY A 59 18.07 4.97 2.16
N LYS A 60 16.99 5.68 2.48
CA LYS A 60 16.54 5.93 3.87
C LYS A 60 15.33 5.08 4.18
N LEU A 61 15.34 4.43 5.34
CA LEU A 61 14.16 3.74 5.88
C LEU A 61 13.20 4.80 6.41
N ILE A 62 12.06 5.00 5.74
CA ILE A 62 11.06 6.02 6.09
C ILE A 62 9.92 5.48 6.94
N ALA A 63 9.63 4.18 6.83
CA ALA A 63 8.63 3.52 7.66
C ALA A 63 9.00 2.04 7.86
N CYS A 64 8.65 1.49 9.02
CA CYS A 64 8.84 0.07 9.31
C CYS A 64 7.78 -0.40 10.33
N GLY A 65 7.06 -1.47 10.00
CA GLY A 65 6.03 -2.03 10.87
C GLY A 65 5.24 -3.14 10.19
N SER A 66 4.21 -3.66 10.85
CA SER A 66 3.23 -4.49 10.17
C SER A 66 2.44 -3.65 9.17
N ILE A 67 1.87 -4.28 8.14
CA ILE A 67 1.04 -3.58 7.14
C ILE A 67 -0.11 -2.83 7.83
N ASN A 68 -0.72 -3.47 8.83
CA ASN A 68 -1.79 -2.86 9.60
C ASN A 68 -1.34 -1.63 10.40
N ASP A 69 -0.18 -1.69 11.06
CA ASP A 69 0.38 -0.54 11.81
C ASP A 69 0.66 0.64 10.87
N LEU A 70 1.25 0.36 9.70
CA LEU A 70 1.54 1.38 8.70
C LEU A 70 0.24 2.02 8.16
N ALA A 71 -0.79 1.21 7.90
CA ALA A 71 -2.10 1.69 7.50
C ALA A 71 -2.77 2.56 8.58
N ILE A 72 -2.67 2.17 9.86
CA ILE A 72 -3.17 2.95 10.99
C ILE A 72 -2.45 4.28 11.11
N GLN A 73 -1.12 4.30 10.99
CA GLN A 73 -0.33 5.54 11.03
C GLN A 73 -0.75 6.53 9.94
N LEU A 74 -0.97 6.05 8.72
CA LEU A 74 -1.44 6.89 7.61
C LEU A 74 -2.84 7.47 7.89
N ARG A 75 -3.76 6.67 8.43
CA ARG A 75 -5.10 7.12 8.82
C ARG A 75 -5.06 8.12 9.97
N SER A 76 -4.23 7.88 10.98
CA SER A 76 -4.05 8.81 12.12
C SER A 76 -3.51 10.18 11.67
N ALA A 77 -2.83 10.26 10.52
CA ALA A 77 -2.41 11.51 9.90
C ALA A 77 -3.55 12.20 9.11
N GLY A 78 -4.81 11.74 9.23
CA GLY A 78 -5.96 12.33 8.53
C GLY A 78 -6.05 11.98 7.05
N ASN A 79 -5.44 10.87 6.62
CA ASN A 79 -5.44 10.42 5.23
C ASN A 79 -6.46 9.30 5.01
N TYR A 80 -7.73 9.60 5.18
CA TYR A 80 -8.81 8.66 4.85
C TYR A 80 -9.23 8.84 3.39
N VAL A 81 -9.34 7.74 2.66
CA VAL A 81 -9.85 7.74 1.29
C VAL A 81 -10.87 6.61 1.15
N LEU A 82 -12.12 6.96 0.81
CA LEU A 82 -13.15 5.99 0.45
C LEU A 82 -13.32 5.96 -1.06
N GLU A 83 -13.23 4.78 -1.63
CA GLU A 83 -13.56 4.49 -3.02
C GLU A 83 -15.01 4.09 -3.10
N LEU A 84 -15.80 4.84 -3.85
CA LEU A 84 -17.25 4.70 -3.96
C LEU A 84 -17.68 4.49 -5.40
N GLU A 85 -18.55 3.49 -5.61
CA GLU A 85 -19.36 3.33 -6.81
C GLU A 85 -20.83 3.39 -6.39
N ALA A 86 -21.56 4.39 -6.89
CA ALA A 86 -22.97 4.56 -6.62
C ALA A 86 -23.71 5.06 -7.87
N TRP A 87 -25.01 4.84 -7.92
CA TRP A 87 -25.88 5.22 -9.04
C TRP A 87 -27.09 6.04 -8.53
N PRO A 88 -27.46 7.14 -9.20
CA PRO A 88 -26.77 7.75 -10.35
C PRO A 88 -25.43 8.37 -9.97
N ASN A 89 -24.43 8.25 -10.85
CA ASN A 89 -23.09 8.80 -10.65
C ASN A 89 -23.00 10.19 -11.30
N ASP A 90 -23.64 11.16 -10.70
CA ASP A 90 -23.85 12.51 -11.22
C ASP A 90 -23.17 13.60 -10.36
N ARG A 91 -23.32 14.87 -10.78
CA ARG A 91 -22.79 16.01 -10.03
C ARG A 91 -23.55 16.29 -8.71
N ALA A 92 -24.77 15.76 -8.56
CA ALA A 92 -25.52 15.92 -7.31
C ALA A 92 -24.92 15.03 -6.23
N LEU A 93 -24.53 13.80 -6.58
CA LEU A 93 -23.79 12.91 -5.71
C LEU A 93 -22.47 13.53 -5.23
N GLU A 94 -21.69 14.13 -6.14
CA GLU A 94 -20.43 14.79 -5.75
C GLU A 94 -20.66 15.94 -4.76
N ARG A 95 -21.69 16.76 -5.00
CA ARG A 95 -22.06 17.87 -4.11
C ARG A 95 -22.52 17.38 -2.75
N LEU A 96 -23.32 16.32 -2.71
CA LEU A 96 -23.78 15.69 -1.47
C LEU A 96 -22.57 15.25 -0.63
N LEU A 97 -21.65 14.51 -1.23
CA LEU A 97 -20.45 14.00 -0.55
C LEU A 97 -19.48 15.13 -0.15
N ALA A 98 -19.29 16.13 -1.01
CA ALA A 98 -18.41 17.27 -0.72
C ALA A 98 -18.92 18.15 0.42
N GLY A 99 -20.24 18.18 0.67
CA GLY A 99 -20.86 18.90 1.77
C GLY A 99 -20.76 18.19 3.13
N MET A 100 -20.26 16.98 3.18
CA MET A 100 -20.19 16.21 4.42
C MET A 100 -19.04 16.67 5.32
N GLU A 101 -19.28 16.61 6.63
CA GLU A 101 -18.28 16.97 7.63
C GLU A 101 -17.02 16.08 7.53
N GLY A 102 -15.85 16.70 7.50
CA GLY A 102 -14.57 16.01 7.40
C GLY A 102 -14.13 15.70 5.98
N VAL A 103 -14.99 15.79 4.98
CA VAL A 103 -14.62 15.61 3.57
C VAL A 103 -13.83 16.84 3.09
N LYS A 104 -12.62 16.61 2.56
CA LYS A 104 -11.72 17.65 2.07
C LYS A 104 -11.82 17.85 0.56
N ARG A 105 -11.98 16.76 -0.17
CA ARG A 105 -12.12 16.80 -1.63
C ARG A 105 -12.72 15.49 -2.16
N ILE A 106 -13.31 15.60 -3.35
CA ILE A 106 -13.76 14.46 -4.16
C ILE A 106 -12.91 14.43 -5.44
N THR A 107 -12.43 13.25 -5.83
CA THR A 107 -11.76 13.04 -7.10
C THR A 107 -12.38 11.85 -7.83
N ARG A 108 -12.14 11.74 -9.13
CA ARG A 108 -12.60 10.60 -9.95
C ARG A 108 -11.41 9.81 -10.45
N GLU A 109 -11.51 8.49 -10.33
CA GLU A 109 -10.51 7.57 -10.85
C GLU A 109 -11.23 6.33 -11.38
N ASN A 110 -10.98 5.98 -12.64
CA ASN A 110 -11.58 4.80 -13.29
C ASN A 110 -13.13 4.71 -13.16
N GLY A 111 -13.81 5.85 -13.21
CA GLY A 111 -15.28 5.92 -13.06
C GLY A 111 -15.81 5.89 -11.63
N MET A 112 -14.95 5.66 -10.64
CA MET A 112 -15.27 5.68 -9.23
C MET A 112 -15.01 7.04 -8.60
N LEU A 113 -15.74 7.37 -7.55
CA LEU A 113 -15.51 8.54 -6.72
C LEU A 113 -14.55 8.19 -5.58
N LEU A 114 -13.54 9.05 -5.38
CA LEU A 114 -12.65 8.98 -4.23
C LEU A 114 -12.99 10.12 -3.28
N VAL A 115 -13.48 9.77 -2.10
CA VAL A 115 -13.83 10.71 -1.03
C VAL A 115 -12.63 10.81 -0.10
N HIS A 116 -11.93 11.94 -0.15
CA HIS A 116 -10.80 12.24 0.72
C HIS A 116 -11.28 12.98 1.97
N SER A 117 -10.96 12.47 3.16
CA SER A 117 -11.42 13.02 4.43
C SER A 117 -10.32 13.03 5.51
N ASP A 118 -10.49 13.87 6.53
CA ASP A 118 -9.60 13.92 7.69
C ASP A 118 -10.00 12.95 8.81
N ARG A 119 -11.15 12.28 8.66
CA ARG A 119 -11.70 11.32 9.62
C ARG A 119 -12.40 10.17 8.90
N ASP A 120 -12.69 9.12 9.63
CA ASP A 120 -13.51 8.04 9.11
C ASP A 120 -14.95 8.53 8.88
N CYS A 121 -15.34 8.60 7.62
CA CYS A 121 -16.68 8.99 7.19
C CYS A 121 -17.48 7.82 6.57
N HIS A 122 -17.03 6.58 6.75
CA HIS A 122 -17.63 5.40 6.12
C HIS A 122 -19.13 5.28 6.41
N THR A 123 -19.52 5.29 7.69
CA THR A 123 -20.94 5.20 8.09
C THR A 123 -21.75 6.42 7.62
N ALA A 124 -21.17 7.61 7.70
CA ALA A 124 -21.83 8.84 7.25
C ALA A 124 -22.11 8.84 5.74
N VAL A 125 -21.16 8.34 4.94
CA VAL A 125 -21.33 8.19 3.48
C VAL A 125 -22.45 7.19 3.18
N ILE A 126 -22.46 6.03 3.81
CA ILE A 126 -23.54 5.04 3.63
C ILE A 126 -24.91 5.66 3.95
N THR A 127 -25.03 6.30 5.10
CA THR A 127 -26.29 6.94 5.52
C THR A 127 -26.73 8.00 4.52
N ALA A 128 -25.83 8.88 4.08
CA ALA A 128 -26.14 9.93 3.11
C ALA A 128 -26.63 9.35 1.77
N LEU A 129 -25.99 8.30 1.27
CA LEU A 129 -26.41 7.64 0.03
C LEU A 129 -27.81 7.04 0.15
N LEU A 130 -28.06 6.25 1.19
CA LEU A 130 -29.35 5.60 1.40
C LEU A 130 -30.48 6.62 1.60
N THR A 131 -30.25 7.67 2.39
CA THR A 131 -31.25 8.72 2.67
C THR A 131 -31.62 9.52 1.41
N ASN A 132 -30.68 9.69 0.47
CA ASN A 132 -30.90 10.44 -0.77
C ASN A 132 -31.22 9.53 -1.97
N GLY A 133 -31.49 8.25 -1.75
CA GLY A 133 -31.97 7.33 -2.80
C GLY A 133 -30.89 6.89 -3.80
N TYR A 134 -29.62 6.97 -3.44
CA TYR A 134 -28.54 6.44 -4.27
C TYR A 134 -28.39 4.94 -4.07
N ASP A 135 -28.20 4.21 -5.16
CA ASP A 135 -27.86 2.79 -5.17
C ASP A 135 -26.34 2.64 -5.01
N MET A 136 -25.90 2.21 -3.83
CA MET A 136 -24.49 1.97 -3.53
C MET A 136 -24.07 0.58 -4.03
N ARG A 137 -23.19 0.52 -5.03
CA ARG A 137 -22.66 -0.73 -5.61
C ARG A 137 -21.38 -1.19 -5.00
N ARG A 138 -20.53 -0.24 -4.62
CA ARG A 138 -19.22 -0.53 -4.01
C ARG A 138 -18.83 0.58 -3.04
N LEU A 139 -18.35 0.20 -1.88
CA LEU A 139 -17.68 1.11 -0.95
C LEU A 139 -16.48 0.37 -0.35
N ARG A 140 -15.30 0.91 -0.56
CA ARG A 140 -14.06 0.36 -0.05
C ARG A 140 -13.20 1.46 0.56
N GLN A 141 -12.62 1.21 1.72
CA GLN A 141 -11.61 2.09 2.28
C GLN A 141 -10.26 1.76 1.64
N ARG A 142 -9.60 2.75 1.05
CA ARG A 142 -8.21 2.65 0.56
C ARG A 142 -7.20 2.78 1.71
N GLY A 143 -5.97 2.36 1.46
CA GLY A 143 -4.87 2.41 2.44
C GLY A 143 -4.76 1.14 3.27
N GLY A 144 -5.34 0.02 2.80
CA GLY A 144 -5.26 -1.29 3.44
C GLY A 144 -4.31 -2.27 2.76
N ASP A 145 -3.94 -2.04 1.51
CA ASP A 145 -2.95 -2.84 0.80
C ASP A 145 -1.58 -2.17 0.76
N LEU A 146 -0.55 -2.97 0.53
CA LEU A 146 0.83 -2.53 0.60
C LEU A 146 1.20 -1.55 -0.52
N ASP A 147 0.58 -1.65 -1.70
CA ASP A 147 0.81 -0.73 -2.81
C ASP A 147 0.31 0.68 -2.47
N GLU A 148 -0.88 0.77 -1.89
CA GLU A 148 -1.45 2.06 -1.46
C GLU A 148 -0.65 2.67 -0.30
N ILE A 149 -0.23 1.86 0.66
CA ILE A 149 0.61 2.27 1.79
C ILE A 149 1.95 2.80 1.27
N TYR A 150 2.59 2.06 0.38
CA TYR A 150 3.87 2.44 -0.22
C TYR A 150 3.76 3.76 -0.98
N SER A 151 2.74 3.92 -1.83
CA SER A 151 2.48 5.16 -2.59
C SER A 151 2.35 6.36 -1.67
N LYS A 152 1.61 6.23 -0.56
CA LYS A 152 1.40 7.31 0.39
C LYS A 152 2.67 7.71 1.14
N TYR A 153 3.46 6.75 1.61
CA TYR A 153 4.74 7.06 2.25
C TYR A 153 5.72 7.71 1.26
N PHE A 154 5.67 7.32 -0.01
CA PHE A 154 6.48 7.91 -1.07
C PHE A 154 6.09 9.38 -1.34
N GLU A 155 4.76 9.67 -1.46
CA GLU A 155 4.22 11.03 -1.59
C GLU A 155 4.62 11.91 -0.39
N MET A 156 4.51 11.39 0.85
CA MET A 156 4.88 12.11 2.07
C MET A 156 6.39 12.40 2.14
N ALA A 157 7.21 11.56 1.53
CA ALA A 157 8.65 11.78 1.41
C ALA A 157 9.02 12.84 0.34
N GLY A 158 8.03 13.47 -0.32
CA GLY A 158 8.22 14.48 -1.36
C GLY A 158 8.59 13.91 -2.72
N GLU A 159 8.33 12.63 -2.94
CA GLU A 159 8.55 11.95 -4.21
C GLU A 159 7.20 11.69 -4.91
N GLN A 160 7.17 11.78 -6.23
CA GLN A 160 6.04 11.25 -7.00
C GLN A 160 6.24 9.76 -7.21
N TYR A 161 5.30 8.96 -6.70
CA TYR A 161 5.24 7.54 -7.01
C TYR A 161 4.69 7.38 -8.43
N GLU A 162 5.59 7.19 -9.39
CA GLU A 162 5.22 6.67 -10.71
C GLU A 162 5.02 5.15 -10.54
N GLY A 163 3.78 4.72 -10.42
CA GLY A 163 3.41 3.31 -10.38
C GLY A 163 4.09 2.54 -11.49
N TYR A 164 4.51 1.35 -11.18
CA TYR A 164 5.39 0.46 -11.91
C TYR A 164 5.25 0.51 -13.46
N THR A 165 6.08 1.31 -14.09
CA THR A 165 6.49 1.16 -15.47
C THR A 165 8.02 0.99 -15.48
N ASP A 166 8.45 -0.27 -15.49
CA ASP A 166 9.78 -0.79 -15.87
C ASP A 166 10.99 0.16 -15.64
N LYS A 167 11.33 0.46 -14.39
CA LYS A 167 12.64 1.05 -14.06
C LYS A 167 13.45 0.09 -13.16
N ARG A 168 13.91 -1.00 -13.76
CA ARG A 168 14.85 -2.00 -13.17
C ARG A 168 16.17 -1.44 -12.65
N LYS A 169 16.45 -0.16 -12.82
CA LYS A 169 17.74 0.47 -12.46
C LYS A 169 17.79 1.09 -11.07
N THR A 170 16.74 1.77 -10.62
CA THR A 170 16.83 2.70 -9.47
C THR A 170 16.90 2.01 -8.11
N PHE A 171 16.18 0.90 -7.91
CA PHE A 171 16.17 0.19 -6.62
C PHE A 171 17.46 -0.62 -6.39
N ARG A 172 17.94 -1.25 -7.45
CA ARG A 172 19.20 -2.05 -7.42
C ARG A 172 20.44 -1.18 -7.13
N ASP A 173 20.44 0.06 -7.62
CA ASP A 173 21.51 1.03 -7.38
C ASP A 173 21.44 1.62 -5.96
N GLY A 174 20.24 1.80 -5.40
CA GLY A 174 20.01 2.26 -4.03
C GLY A 174 20.52 1.24 -2.98
N ILE A 175 20.23 -0.04 -3.16
CA ILE A 175 20.71 -1.11 -2.26
C ILE A 175 22.23 -1.27 -2.38
N ARG A 176 22.79 -1.22 -3.60
CA ARG A 176 24.24 -1.30 -3.82
C ARG A 176 24.99 -0.14 -3.17
N SER A 177 24.47 1.08 -3.23
CA SER A 177 25.10 2.24 -2.59
C SER A 177 25.00 2.19 -1.06
N ALA A 178 23.88 1.72 -0.51
CA ALA A 178 23.70 1.54 0.94
C ALA A 178 24.63 0.44 1.51
N VAL A 179 24.82 -0.66 0.77
CA VAL A 179 25.74 -1.74 1.14
C VAL A 179 27.19 -1.28 1.02
N LYS A 180 27.57 -0.55 -0.05
CA LYS A 180 28.93 0.01 -0.20
C LYS A 180 29.27 1.04 0.88
N ALA A 181 28.34 1.88 1.28
CA ALA A 181 28.54 2.87 2.34
C ALA A 181 28.80 2.26 3.73
N LYS A 182 28.30 1.04 3.98
CA LYS A 182 28.53 0.30 5.22
C LYS A 182 29.82 -0.53 5.22
N ILE A 183 30.28 -1.00 4.07
CA ILE A 183 31.49 -1.83 3.94
C ILE A 183 32.75 -0.96 3.85
N GLY A 184 32.65 0.29 3.40
CA GLY A 184 33.78 1.21 3.24
C GLY A 184 34.21 1.98 4.50
N LYS A 185 33.67 1.64 5.68
CA LYS A 185 34.06 2.22 7.00
C LYS A 185 34.62 1.14 7.93
N ARG A 186 35.54 0.32 7.42
CA ARG A 186 36.47 -0.46 8.24
C ARG A 186 37.87 -0.26 7.72
#